data_5db1ab15f9a79c8383ee5676963fadb3
#
_entry.id   5db1ab15f9a79c8383ee5676963fadb3
#
_cell.length_a   1.000
_cell.length_b   1.000
_cell.length_c   1.000
_cell.angle_alpha   90.00
_cell.angle_beta   90.00
_cell.angle_gamma   90.00
#
_symmetry.space_group_name_H-M   'P 1'
#
loop_
_entity.id
_entity.type
_entity.pdbx_description
1 polymer ?
#
loop_
_entity_poly.entity_id
_entity_poly.type
_entity_poly.pdbx_seq_one_letter_code
_entity_poly.pdbx_strand_id
1 'polypeptide(L)'
;MQQSRRSNPYPFTWEFPLMLAVTVLLLLVLGVQAGRAGANLAAGGGLSFPPRDALVTSVPGILAGDASAGLPSGAAGRASPAAVRSWVAGAELMILVVLCWSGRALWLRWGPHRVHGMASKAEAQTLLGRRRLHHMRAIIRPDLYGKDRS
;
A
#
# COMPACT_ATOMS: atom_id res chain seq x y z
N MET A 1 27.33 -30.47 4.32
CA MET A 1 26.70 -29.82 3.15
C MET A 1 25.34 -29.12 3.44
N GLN A 2 25.10 -28.51 4.60
CA GLN A 2 23.83 -27.82 4.92
C GLN A 2 23.98 -26.32 5.25
N GLN A 3 25.18 -25.74 5.17
CA GLN A 3 25.40 -24.32 5.49
C GLN A 3 24.96 -23.36 4.40
N SER A 4 24.89 -23.80 3.13
CA SER A 4 24.45 -22.94 2.00
C SER A 4 22.94 -22.64 1.96
N ARG A 5 22.11 -23.33 2.77
CA ARG A 5 20.68 -23.09 2.85
C ARG A 5 20.28 -22.02 3.89
N ARG A 6 21.23 -21.50 4.67
CA ARG A 6 20.99 -20.47 5.68
C ARG A 6 21.33 -19.06 5.21
N SER A 7 21.95 -18.88 4.05
CA SER A 7 22.10 -17.55 3.47
C SER A 7 20.76 -17.14 2.87
N ASN A 8 20.16 -16.11 3.44
CA ASN A 8 18.97 -15.48 2.89
C ASN A 8 19.27 -15.08 1.43
N PRO A 9 18.61 -15.65 0.41
CA PRO A 9 18.88 -15.31 -0.98
C PRO A 9 18.53 -13.86 -1.34
N TYR A 10 17.88 -13.14 -0.41
CA TYR A 10 17.51 -11.74 -0.56
C TYR A 10 18.07 -10.90 0.62
N PRO A 11 19.38 -10.58 0.62
CA PRO A 11 20.00 -9.82 1.70
C PRO A 11 19.48 -8.37 1.83
N PHE A 12 18.79 -7.84 0.81
CA PHE A 12 18.33 -6.44 0.73
C PHE A 12 16.81 -6.28 0.87
N THR A 13 16.20 -6.96 1.82
CA THR A 13 14.74 -6.83 2.06
C THR A 13 14.31 -5.44 2.54
N TRP A 14 15.23 -4.59 3.00
CA TRP A 14 14.98 -3.22 3.46
C TRP A 14 14.79 -2.22 2.30
N GLU A 15 15.25 -2.55 1.09
CA GLU A 15 15.09 -1.69 -0.09
C GLU A 15 13.62 -1.47 -0.47
N PHE A 16 12.80 -2.51 -0.38
CA PHE A 16 11.37 -2.41 -0.70
C PHE A 16 10.62 -1.43 0.22
N PRO A 17 10.72 -1.52 1.56
CA PRO A 17 10.08 -0.54 2.44
C PRO A 17 10.65 0.86 2.26
N LEU A 18 11.95 1.01 1.99
CA LEU A 18 12.55 2.30 1.72
C LEU A 18 12.00 2.92 0.42
N MET A 19 11.97 2.17 -0.67
CA MET A 19 11.39 2.64 -1.94
C MET A 19 9.93 3.03 -1.77
N LEU A 20 9.16 2.23 -1.02
CA LEU A 20 7.76 2.54 -0.72
C LEU A 20 7.64 3.84 0.06
N ALA A 21 8.45 4.02 1.11
CA ALA A 21 8.44 5.24 1.92
C ALA A 21 8.80 6.49 1.09
N VAL A 22 9.83 6.41 0.25
CA VAL A 22 10.22 7.51 -0.65
C VAL A 22 9.11 7.81 -1.66
N THR A 23 8.48 6.77 -2.22
CA THR A 23 7.37 6.96 -3.17
C THR A 23 6.17 7.63 -2.51
N VAL A 24 5.79 7.21 -1.31
CA VAL A 24 4.70 7.83 -0.54
C VAL A 24 5.03 9.28 -0.22
N LEU A 25 6.24 9.56 0.26
CA LEU A 25 6.68 10.92 0.54
C LEU A 25 6.61 11.83 -0.70
N LEU A 26 7.07 11.33 -1.84
CA LEU A 26 7.00 12.05 -3.11
C LEU A 26 5.56 12.34 -3.51
N LEU A 27 4.66 11.36 -3.37
CA LEU A 27 3.23 11.54 -3.66
C LEU A 27 2.60 12.61 -2.76
N LEU A 28 2.93 12.64 -1.47
CA LEU A 28 2.45 13.68 -0.55
C LEU A 28 2.97 15.07 -0.96
N VAL A 29 4.26 15.20 -1.28
CA VAL A 29 4.80 16.47 -1.79
C VAL A 29 4.08 16.93 -3.06
N LEU A 30 3.85 16.02 -3.99
CA LEU A 30 3.11 16.32 -5.23
C LEU A 30 1.64 16.66 -4.94
N GLY A 31 1.02 16.05 -3.94
CA GLY A 31 -0.33 16.36 -3.47
C GLY A 31 -0.46 17.80 -2.96
N VAL A 32 0.49 18.21 -2.14
CA VAL A 32 0.57 19.60 -1.66
C VAL A 32 0.67 20.58 -2.85
N GLN A 33 1.52 20.28 -3.83
CA GLN A 33 1.68 21.13 -5.02
C GLN A 33 0.42 21.15 -5.87
N ALA A 34 -0.24 20.00 -6.07
CA ALA A 34 -1.49 19.88 -6.82
C ALA A 34 -2.62 20.63 -6.11
N GLY A 35 -2.72 20.53 -4.78
CA GLY A 35 -3.71 21.26 -3.99
C GLY A 35 -3.53 22.78 -4.14
N ARG A 36 -2.29 23.29 -4.03
CA ARG A 36 -1.99 24.70 -4.27
C ARG A 36 -2.34 25.12 -5.70
N ALA A 37 -1.95 24.33 -6.72
CA ALA A 37 -2.26 24.62 -8.12
C ALA A 37 -3.78 24.64 -8.37
N GLY A 38 -4.52 23.72 -7.77
CA GLY A 38 -5.98 23.68 -7.81
C GLY A 38 -6.62 24.92 -7.17
N ALA A 39 -6.13 25.33 -6.00
CA ALA A 39 -6.59 26.52 -5.32
C ALA A 39 -6.38 27.79 -6.18
N ASN A 40 -5.20 27.93 -6.77
CA ASN A 40 -4.88 29.07 -7.65
C ASN A 40 -5.72 29.05 -8.93
N LEU A 41 -5.93 27.87 -9.53
CA LEU A 41 -6.79 27.71 -10.69
C LEU A 41 -8.23 28.16 -10.38
N ALA A 42 -8.80 27.70 -9.25
CA ALA A 42 -10.13 28.07 -8.81
C ALA A 42 -10.26 29.59 -8.51
N ALA A 43 -9.17 30.22 -8.10
CA ALA A 43 -9.10 31.68 -7.89
C ALA A 43 -8.77 32.47 -9.18
N GLY A 44 -8.72 31.83 -10.35
CA GLY A 44 -8.41 32.47 -11.63
C GLY A 44 -6.91 32.80 -11.82
N GLY A 45 -6.03 32.19 -11.05
CA GLY A 45 -4.57 32.37 -11.14
C GLY A 45 -3.86 31.45 -12.15
N GLY A 46 -4.61 30.52 -12.77
CA GLY A 46 -4.04 29.55 -13.70
C GLY A 46 -3.31 28.39 -13.03
N LEU A 47 -2.94 27.39 -13.83
CA LEU A 47 -2.13 26.25 -13.37
C LEU A 47 -0.65 26.60 -13.45
N SER A 48 0.02 26.62 -12.31
CA SER A 48 1.46 26.86 -12.24
C SER A 48 2.09 25.89 -11.25
N PHE A 49 3.19 25.26 -11.67
CA PHE A 49 3.98 24.35 -10.86
C PHE A 49 5.35 24.97 -10.56
N PRO A 50 5.93 24.68 -9.39
CA PRO A 50 7.26 25.15 -9.06
C PRO A 50 8.33 24.42 -9.88
N PRO A 51 9.50 25.02 -10.08
CA PRO A 51 10.65 24.30 -10.61
C PRO A 51 11.09 23.19 -9.65
N ARG A 52 11.90 22.24 -10.16
CA ARG A 52 12.27 21.02 -9.42
C ARG A 52 12.93 21.27 -8.06
N ASP A 53 13.77 22.28 -8.00
CA ASP A 53 14.49 22.72 -6.80
C ASP A 53 13.55 23.30 -5.73
N ALA A 54 12.43 23.88 -6.14
CA ALA A 54 11.44 24.46 -5.25
C ALA A 54 10.30 23.48 -4.84
N LEU A 55 10.24 22.27 -5.42
CA LEU A 55 9.16 21.30 -5.13
C LEU A 55 9.04 20.96 -3.64
N VAL A 56 10.15 20.71 -2.98
CA VAL A 56 10.18 20.31 -1.56
C VAL A 56 10.30 21.55 -0.66
N THR A 57 11.14 22.50 -1.03
CA THR A 57 11.44 23.69 -0.21
C THR A 57 10.26 24.64 -0.06
N SER A 58 9.30 24.62 -1.01
CA SER A 58 8.08 25.42 -0.91
C SER A 58 6.98 24.82 -0.03
N VAL A 59 7.06 23.54 0.32
CA VAL A 59 6.01 22.83 1.08
C VAL A 59 5.65 23.55 2.40
N PRO A 60 6.60 23.97 3.24
CA PRO A 60 6.25 24.69 4.48
C PRO A 60 5.46 25.98 4.24
N GLY A 61 5.81 26.76 3.20
CA GLY A 61 5.09 27.97 2.83
C GLY A 61 3.67 27.67 2.39
N ILE A 62 3.47 26.64 1.57
CA ILE A 62 2.13 26.24 1.11
C ILE A 62 1.25 25.79 2.29
N LEU A 63 1.80 25.02 3.22
CA LEU A 63 1.08 24.58 4.42
C LEU A 63 0.72 25.76 5.34
N ALA A 64 1.55 26.81 5.36
CA ALA A 64 1.23 28.07 6.02
C ALA A 64 0.11 28.84 5.30
N GLY A 65 -0.22 28.47 4.05
CA GLY A 65 -1.28 29.09 3.27
C GLY A 65 -0.77 30.04 2.19
N ASP A 66 0.52 30.05 1.90
CA ASP A 66 1.08 30.90 0.84
C ASP A 66 0.85 30.29 -0.54
N ALA A 67 -0.05 30.91 -1.29
CA ALA A 67 -0.41 30.51 -2.65
C ALA A 67 0.73 30.72 -3.67
N SER A 68 1.71 31.57 -3.36
CA SER A 68 2.83 31.94 -4.23
C SER A 68 4.10 31.17 -3.94
N ALA A 69 4.16 30.42 -2.83
CA ALA A 69 5.36 29.73 -2.38
C ALA A 69 5.98 28.85 -3.48
N GLY A 70 7.24 29.08 -3.80
CA GLY A 70 8.00 28.35 -4.80
C GLY A 70 7.62 28.64 -6.26
N LEU A 71 6.72 29.55 -6.54
CA LEU A 71 6.39 29.95 -7.91
C LEU A 71 7.47 30.90 -8.47
N PRO A 72 7.73 30.86 -9.79
CA PRO A 72 8.63 31.82 -10.42
C PRO A 72 8.08 33.24 -10.34
N SER A 73 9.00 34.22 -10.34
CA SER A 73 8.67 35.63 -10.30
C SER A 73 7.75 36.00 -11.46
N GLY A 74 6.50 36.38 -11.18
CA GLY A 74 5.48 36.69 -12.17
C GLY A 74 4.25 35.77 -12.16
N ALA A 75 4.32 34.60 -11.56
CA ALA A 75 3.16 33.76 -11.29
C ALA A 75 2.56 34.18 -9.93
N ALA A 76 1.49 34.98 -9.98
CA ALA A 76 0.84 35.44 -8.75
C ALA A 76 -0.04 34.34 -8.14
N GLY A 77 0.23 33.96 -6.90
CA GLY A 77 -0.72 33.21 -6.11
C GLY A 77 -1.94 34.06 -5.79
N ARG A 78 -3.11 33.66 -6.29
CA ARG A 78 -4.37 34.43 -6.11
C ARG A 78 -5.30 33.82 -5.07
N ALA A 79 -5.06 32.58 -4.70
CA ALA A 79 -5.88 31.90 -3.72
C ALA A 79 -5.68 32.45 -2.31
N SER A 80 -6.76 32.52 -1.54
CA SER A 80 -6.68 32.86 -0.13
C SER A 80 -6.00 31.76 0.67
N PRO A 81 -5.35 32.07 1.82
CA PRO A 81 -4.70 31.06 2.66
C PRO A 81 -5.65 29.94 3.11
N ALA A 82 -6.92 30.24 3.33
CA ALA A 82 -7.91 29.25 3.68
C ALA A 82 -8.23 28.32 2.49
N ALA A 83 -8.36 28.87 1.29
CA ALA A 83 -8.58 28.08 0.08
C ALA A 83 -7.38 27.16 -0.20
N VAL A 84 -6.14 27.65 -0.11
CA VAL A 84 -4.94 26.82 -0.27
C VAL A 84 -4.97 25.64 0.68
N ARG A 85 -5.19 25.87 1.97
CA ARG A 85 -5.22 24.79 2.98
C ARG A 85 -6.34 23.79 2.72
N SER A 86 -7.54 24.24 2.36
CA SER A 86 -8.67 23.32 2.08
C SER A 86 -8.42 22.47 0.83
N TRP A 87 -7.88 23.05 -0.23
CA TRP A 87 -7.53 22.32 -1.45
C TRP A 87 -6.38 21.33 -1.23
N VAL A 88 -5.35 21.71 -0.46
CA VAL A 88 -4.27 20.83 -0.07
C VAL A 88 -4.79 19.67 0.78
N ALA A 89 -5.60 19.95 1.80
CA ALA A 89 -6.21 18.91 2.62
C ALA A 89 -7.07 17.93 1.79
N GLY A 90 -7.84 18.44 0.84
CA GLY A 90 -8.62 17.61 -0.07
C GLY A 90 -7.77 16.73 -0.99
N ALA A 91 -6.68 17.29 -1.55
CA ALA A 91 -5.72 16.54 -2.37
C ALA A 91 -5.02 15.43 -1.58
N GLU A 92 -4.54 15.74 -0.38
CA GLU A 92 -3.90 14.78 0.51
C GLU A 92 -4.85 13.67 0.95
N LEU A 93 -6.08 14.02 1.31
CA LEU A 93 -7.10 13.03 1.66
C LEU A 93 -7.38 12.08 0.49
N MET A 94 -7.48 12.60 -0.73
CA MET A 94 -7.68 11.78 -1.93
C MET A 94 -6.49 10.82 -2.15
N ILE A 95 -5.26 11.30 -2.01
CA ILE A 95 -4.05 10.47 -2.12
C ILE A 95 -4.07 9.36 -1.06
N LEU A 96 -4.38 9.70 0.20
CA LEU A 96 -4.45 8.71 1.28
C LEU A 96 -5.52 7.65 1.02
N VAL A 97 -6.69 8.03 0.55
CA VAL A 97 -7.76 7.09 0.18
C VAL A 97 -7.29 6.15 -0.93
N VAL A 98 -6.65 6.67 -1.98
CA VAL A 98 -6.11 5.87 -3.09
C VAL A 98 -5.01 4.93 -2.59
N LEU A 99 -4.09 5.40 -1.74
CA LEU A 99 -3.03 4.58 -1.17
C LEU A 99 -3.60 3.46 -0.27
N CYS A 100 -4.56 3.76 0.59
CA CYS A 100 -5.22 2.76 1.43
C CYS A 100 -5.97 1.73 0.60
N TRP A 101 -6.71 2.17 -0.41
CA TRP A 101 -7.45 1.28 -1.30
C TRP A 101 -6.51 0.38 -2.12
N SER A 102 -5.45 0.95 -2.69
CA SER A 102 -4.42 0.22 -3.43
C SER A 102 -3.68 -0.77 -2.55
N GLY A 103 -3.28 -0.35 -1.34
CA GLY A 103 -2.64 -1.21 -0.36
C GLY A 103 -3.53 -2.39 0.04
N ARG A 104 -4.83 -2.13 0.29
CA ARG A 104 -5.80 -3.18 0.56
C ARG A 104 -5.99 -4.13 -0.63
N ALA A 105 -6.10 -3.60 -1.85
CA ALA A 105 -6.24 -4.41 -3.06
C ALA A 105 -5.02 -5.31 -3.28
N LEU A 106 -3.81 -4.77 -3.11
CA LEU A 106 -2.56 -5.53 -3.18
C LEU A 106 -2.49 -6.59 -2.09
N TRP A 107 -2.85 -6.25 -0.84
CA TRP A 107 -2.88 -7.20 0.27
C TRP A 107 -3.85 -8.35 0.02
N LEU A 108 -5.05 -8.06 -0.50
CA LEU A 108 -6.04 -9.08 -0.84
C LEU A 108 -5.59 -9.95 -2.02
N ARG A 109 -4.82 -9.40 -2.97
CA ARG A 109 -4.37 -10.11 -4.16
C ARG A 109 -3.09 -10.91 -3.94
N TRP A 110 -2.17 -10.38 -3.11
CA TRP A 110 -0.79 -10.91 -2.96
C TRP A 110 -0.42 -11.19 -1.50
N GLY A 111 -1.34 -10.99 -0.57
CA GLY A 111 -1.09 -11.18 0.87
C GLY A 111 -0.70 -12.61 1.23
N PRO A 112 -0.02 -12.80 2.37
CA PRO A 112 0.58 -14.07 2.79
C PRO A 112 -0.43 -15.21 3.00
N HIS A 113 -1.74 -14.91 3.01
CA HIS A 113 -2.80 -15.92 3.14
C HIS A 113 -3.10 -16.69 1.84
N ARG A 114 -2.54 -16.28 0.71
CA ARG A 114 -2.62 -17.01 -0.56
C ARG A 114 -1.33 -17.77 -0.83
N VAL A 115 -1.12 -18.83 -0.09
CA VAL A 115 -0.08 -19.80 -0.42
C VAL A 115 -0.58 -20.58 -1.63
N HIS A 116 -0.16 -20.17 -2.81
CA HIS A 116 -0.48 -20.87 -4.06
C HIS A 116 0.14 -22.26 -3.99
N GLY A 117 -0.69 -23.28 -4.06
CA GLY A 117 -0.26 -24.68 -4.08
C GLY A 117 -0.32 -25.42 -2.74
N MET A 118 -0.69 -24.79 -1.65
CA MET A 118 -1.04 -25.49 -0.40
C MET A 118 -2.55 -25.53 -0.22
N ALA A 119 -3.06 -26.71 0.13
CA ALA A 119 -4.47 -26.90 0.45
C ALA A 119 -4.89 -25.94 1.57
N SER A 120 -6.01 -25.26 1.41
CA SER A 120 -6.59 -24.44 2.46
C SER A 120 -6.85 -25.29 3.71
N LYS A 121 -6.93 -24.67 4.90
CA LYS A 121 -7.23 -25.39 6.14
C LYS A 121 -8.55 -26.19 6.03
N ALA A 122 -9.51 -25.68 5.27
CA ALA A 122 -10.77 -26.37 4.99
C ALA A 122 -10.57 -27.58 4.06
N GLU A 123 -9.78 -27.44 3.00
CA GLU A 123 -9.43 -28.55 2.10
C GLU A 123 -8.57 -29.62 2.81
N ALA A 124 -7.60 -29.18 3.63
CA ALA A 124 -6.82 -30.10 4.46
C ALA A 124 -7.70 -30.87 5.45
N GLN A 125 -8.71 -30.24 6.04
CA GLN A 125 -9.67 -30.91 6.92
C GLN A 125 -10.59 -31.87 6.16
N THR A 126 -10.95 -31.57 4.90
CA THR A 126 -11.75 -32.46 4.07
C THR A 126 -10.96 -33.70 3.64
N LEU A 127 -9.68 -33.54 3.29
CA LEU A 127 -8.79 -34.60 2.82
C LEU A 127 -8.21 -35.42 3.97
N LEU A 128 -7.82 -34.79 5.07
CA LEU A 128 -7.11 -35.38 6.20
C LEU A 128 -7.90 -35.31 7.52
N GLY A 129 -9.16 -34.85 7.46
CA GLY A 129 -9.96 -34.63 8.65
C GLY A 129 -10.28 -35.89 9.43
N ARG A 130 -10.44 -35.76 10.75
CA ARG A 130 -10.78 -36.85 11.67
C ARG A 130 -11.97 -37.71 11.22
N ARG A 131 -12.95 -37.12 10.55
CA ARG A 131 -14.11 -37.85 10.01
C ARG A 131 -13.72 -38.89 8.96
N ARG A 132 -12.80 -38.55 8.05
CA ARG A 132 -12.31 -39.46 7.03
C ARG A 132 -11.44 -40.57 7.63
N LEU A 133 -10.57 -40.22 8.57
CA LEU A 133 -9.77 -41.20 9.33
C LEU A 133 -10.68 -42.19 10.09
N HIS A 134 -11.73 -41.69 10.74
CA HIS A 134 -12.73 -42.55 11.39
C HIS A 134 -13.49 -43.46 10.42
N HIS A 135 -13.82 -42.94 9.22
CA HIS A 135 -14.53 -43.73 8.22
C HIS A 135 -13.64 -44.82 7.61
N MET A 136 -12.34 -44.53 7.48
CA MET A 136 -11.33 -45.45 6.92
C MET A 136 -10.61 -46.29 7.98
N ARG A 137 -11.04 -46.24 9.24
CA ARG A 137 -10.37 -46.93 10.37
C ARG A 137 -10.15 -48.44 10.15
N ALA A 138 -11.13 -49.11 9.50
CA ALA A 138 -11.06 -50.54 9.21
C ALA A 138 -10.01 -50.87 8.14
N ILE A 139 -9.67 -49.93 7.24
CA ILE A 139 -8.62 -50.06 6.22
C ILE A 139 -7.26 -49.72 6.79
N ILE A 140 -7.20 -48.69 7.64
CA ILE A 140 -5.94 -48.19 8.23
C ILE A 140 -5.43 -49.12 9.34
N ARG A 141 -6.33 -49.66 10.13
CA ARG A 141 -6.02 -50.56 11.25
C ARG A 141 -6.98 -51.77 11.22
N PRO A 142 -6.77 -52.69 10.24
CA PRO A 142 -7.66 -53.88 10.10
C PRO A 142 -7.52 -54.81 11.30
N ASP A 143 -6.37 -54.80 12.02
CA ASP A 143 -6.12 -55.52 13.24
C ASP A 143 -7.05 -55.13 14.40
N LEU A 144 -7.51 -53.89 14.46
CA LEU A 144 -8.34 -53.37 15.53
C LEU A 144 -9.81 -53.19 15.13
N TYR A 145 -10.07 -52.93 13.86
CA TYR A 145 -11.40 -52.54 13.37
C TYR A 145 -11.88 -53.35 12.15
N GLY A 146 -11.11 -54.31 11.70
CA GLY A 146 -11.55 -55.30 10.71
C GLY A 146 -12.69 -56.15 11.28
N LYS A 147 -13.76 -56.32 10.53
CA LYS A 147 -14.75 -57.34 10.88
C LYS A 147 -14.11 -58.71 10.69
N ASP A 148 -14.05 -59.49 11.77
CA ASP A 148 -13.70 -60.91 11.66
C ASP A 148 -14.71 -61.54 10.65
N ARG A 149 -14.13 -62.01 9.55
CA ARG A 149 -14.87 -62.91 8.62
C ARG A 149 -14.67 -64.32 9.15
N SER A 150 -15.50 -64.75 10.07
CA SER A 150 -15.74 -66.15 10.37
C SER A 150 -16.80 -66.67 9.41
#